data_88f98e8923c2f5d1b7e76680599a1744
#
_entry.id   88f98e8923c2f5d1b7e76680599a1744
#
_cell.length_a   1.000
_cell.length_b   1.000
_cell.length_c   1.000
_cell.angle_alpha   90.00
_cell.angle_beta   90.00
_cell.angle_gamma   90.00
#
_symmetry.space_group_name_H-M   'P 1'
#
loop_
_entity.id
_entity.type
_entity.pdbx_description
1 polymer ?
#
loop_
_entity_poly.entity_id
_entity_poly.type
_entity_poly.pdbx_seq_one_letter_code
_entity_poly.pdbx_strand_id
1 'polypeptide(L)'
;MGNIIHAKNLETNELESQFEQKEIDTYEDWEVDKYNNIVRYSTHGSIVHGHRFGWIKKAGNCDTDILATTISTQKNNKDRLNDFKGENINLRIKFPQAEGEDPAIINTDLISIFGFANLKIAFLGNFIQGQMFDSLMAYFNTIRIEVTNPHKIYFDIPSDEYSLNGYVAAKLKAKELCEDIVKTTSL
;
A
#
# COMPACT_ATOMS: atom_id res chain seq x y z
N MET A 1 25.68 -2.40 -35.15
CA MET A 1 25.10 -3.06 -33.97
C MET A 1 25.51 -2.26 -32.71
N GLY A 2 24.76 -1.23 -32.30
CA GLY A 2 25.24 -0.33 -31.25
C GLY A 2 24.18 0.54 -30.57
N ASN A 3 22.86 0.40 -30.89
CA ASN A 3 21.84 1.34 -30.39
C ASN A 3 20.75 0.74 -29.52
N ILE A 4 20.80 -0.55 -29.16
CA ILE A 4 19.71 -1.20 -28.36
C ILE A 4 19.98 -1.12 -26.86
N ILE A 5 21.24 -0.96 -26.43
CA ILE A 5 21.60 -0.96 -25.00
C ILE A 5 21.30 0.40 -24.33
N HIS A 6 21.33 1.51 -25.07
CA HIS A 6 21.10 2.86 -24.52
C HIS A 6 19.61 3.15 -24.20
N ALA A 7 18.67 2.61 -24.97
CA ALA A 7 17.25 2.83 -24.75
C ALA A 7 16.73 2.15 -23.47
N LYS A 8 17.23 0.94 -23.17
CA LYS A 8 16.80 0.17 -21.99
C LYS A 8 17.29 0.77 -20.66
N ASN A 9 18.46 1.42 -20.67
CA ASN A 9 19.00 2.07 -19.47
C ASN A 9 18.35 3.43 -19.17
N LEU A 10 17.81 4.11 -20.17
CA LEU A 10 17.09 5.37 -19.98
C LEU A 10 15.72 5.14 -19.34
N GLU A 11 14.96 4.12 -19.79
CA GLU A 11 13.64 3.79 -19.20
C GLU A 11 13.74 3.30 -17.75
N THR A 12 14.77 2.51 -17.39
CA THR A 12 14.99 2.06 -16.01
C THR A 12 15.40 3.21 -15.08
N ASN A 13 16.24 4.12 -15.52
CA ASN A 13 16.66 5.27 -14.73
C ASN A 13 15.51 6.30 -14.52
N GLU A 14 14.62 6.48 -15.50
CA GLU A 14 13.44 7.32 -15.33
C GLU A 14 12.43 6.69 -14.36
N LEU A 15 12.22 5.37 -14.38
CA LEU A 15 11.38 4.67 -13.42
C LEU A 15 11.96 4.70 -12.01
N GLU A 16 13.26 4.48 -11.85
CA GLU A 16 13.93 4.55 -10.54
C GLU A 16 13.90 5.96 -9.95
N SER A 17 14.07 7.00 -10.78
CA SER A 17 14.00 8.40 -10.32
C SER A 17 12.58 8.82 -9.85
N GLN A 18 11.53 8.19 -10.33
CA GLN A 18 10.15 8.44 -9.90
C GLN A 18 9.85 7.92 -8.49
N PHE A 19 10.62 6.94 -8.00
CA PHE A 19 10.48 6.33 -6.68
C PHE A 19 11.59 6.75 -5.71
N GLU A 20 12.41 7.73 -6.06
CA GLU A 20 13.39 8.27 -5.13
C GLU A 20 12.65 8.99 -3.99
N GLN A 21 12.75 8.40 -2.80
CA GLN A 21 12.14 8.90 -1.59
C GLN A 21 12.86 10.19 -1.17
N LYS A 22 12.12 11.30 -1.05
CA LYS A 22 12.70 12.63 -0.75
C LYS A 22 12.56 13.05 0.70
N GLU A 23 11.53 12.58 1.39
CA GLU A 23 11.20 13.02 2.75
C GLU A 23 10.40 11.93 3.46
N ILE A 24 10.69 11.71 4.75
CA ILE A 24 9.95 10.82 5.63
C ILE A 24 9.56 11.60 6.89
N ASP A 25 8.26 11.63 7.18
CA ASP A 25 7.71 12.10 8.44
C ASP A 25 7.08 10.93 9.19
N THR A 26 7.19 10.94 10.52
CA THR A 26 6.61 9.88 11.37
C THR A 26 5.58 10.47 12.33
N TYR A 27 4.42 9.83 12.43
CA TYR A 27 3.31 10.17 13.30
C TYR A 27 2.90 8.93 14.09
N GLU A 28 3.42 8.78 15.30
CA GLU A 28 3.26 7.58 16.12
C GLU A 28 3.65 6.31 15.33
N ASP A 29 2.68 5.46 14.96
CA ASP A 29 2.91 4.21 14.23
C ASP A 29 2.82 4.37 12.70
N TRP A 30 2.59 5.59 12.21
CA TRP A 30 2.44 5.91 10.78
C TRP A 30 3.63 6.68 10.24
N GLU A 31 4.04 6.31 9.02
CA GLU A 31 5.05 7.00 8.24
C GLU A 31 4.41 7.68 7.02
N VAL A 32 4.90 8.86 6.68
CA VAL A 32 4.51 9.60 5.47
C VAL A 32 5.74 9.74 4.58
N ASP A 33 5.69 9.12 3.42
CA ASP A 33 6.77 9.12 2.44
C ASP A 33 6.39 9.98 1.25
N LYS A 34 7.21 10.98 0.92
CA LYS A 34 7.04 11.82 -0.26
C LYS A 34 7.93 11.35 -1.41
N TYR A 35 7.34 11.17 -2.56
CA TYR A 35 7.98 10.86 -3.84
C TYR A 35 7.75 12.00 -4.84
N ASN A 36 8.22 11.84 -6.08
CA ASN A 36 8.11 12.90 -7.09
C ASN A 36 6.67 13.33 -7.39
N ASN A 37 5.74 12.38 -7.52
CA ASN A 37 4.34 12.63 -7.92
C ASN A 37 3.30 11.95 -7.04
N ILE A 38 3.73 11.30 -5.95
CA ILE A 38 2.86 10.63 -5.00
C ILE A 38 3.33 10.88 -3.57
N VAL A 39 2.39 10.79 -2.64
CA VAL A 39 2.65 10.71 -1.20
C VAL A 39 2.01 9.45 -0.67
N ARG A 40 2.80 8.59 -0.03
CA ARG A 40 2.31 7.40 0.67
C ARG A 40 2.26 7.71 2.16
N TYR A 41 1.21 7.28 2.83
CA TYR A 41 1.15 7.19 4.28
C TYR A 41 0.74 5.80 4.69
N SER A 42 1.49 5.18 5.60
CA SER A 42 1.37 3.74 5.89
C SER A 42 1.91 3.38 7.26
N THR A 43 1.44 2.24 7.77
CA THR A 43 1.92 1.60 9.00
C THR A 43 2.39 0.18 8.74
N HIS A 44 3.22 -0.36 9.62
CA HIS A 44 3.72 -1.73 9.56
C HIS A 44 2.75 -2.71 10.22
N GLY A 45 2.76 -3.95 9.73
CA GLY A 45 2.08 -5.06 10.38
C GLY A 45 2.71 -5.40 11.73
N SER A 46 1.89 -5.77 12.70
CA SER A 46 2.33 -6.15 14.04
C SER A 46 2.82 -7.59 14.14
N ILE A 47 2.42 -8.46 13.19
CA ILE A 47 2.74 -9.89 13.19
C ILE A 47 3.92 -10.19 12.25
N VAL A 48 3.92 -9.58 11.05
CA VAL A 48 4.93 -9.86 10.03
C VAL A 48 5.70 -8.59 9.65
N HIS A 49 7.00 -8.62 9.93
CA HIS A 49 7.86 -7.56 9.43
C HIS A 49 7.91 -7.59 7.89
N GLY A 50 7.54 -6.47 7.26
CA GLY A 50 7.43 -6.36 5.80
C GLY A 50 5.99 -6.35 5.27
N HIS A 51 4.99 -6.71 6.09
CA HIS A 51 3.62 -6.34 5.81
C HIS A 51 3.44 -4.84 6.04
N ARG A 52 2.74 -4.19 5.12
CA ARG A 52 2.43 -2.75 5.21
C ARG A 52 1.00 -2.51 4.79
N PHE A 53 0.32 -1.65 5.52
CA PHE A 53 -1.01 -1.15 5.19
C PHE A 53 -0.96 0.37 5.10
N GLY A 54 -1.53 0.92 4.07
CA GLY A 54 -1.58 2.36 3.90
C GLY A 54 -2.26 2.81 2.62
N TRP A 55 -2.04 4.06 2.29
CA TRP A 55 -2.70 4.77 1.23
C TRP A 55 -1.71 5.59 0.43
N ILE A 56 -2.08 5.85 -0.82
CA ILE A 56 -1.34 6.75 -1.71
C ILE A 56 -2.27 7.89 -2.13
N LYS A 57 -1.74 9.11 -2.06
CA LYS A 57 -2.28 10.31 -2.73
C LYS A 57 -1.44 10.60 -3.96
N LYS A 58 -2.09 10.90 -5.08
CA LYS A 58 -1.43 11.26 -6.33
C LYS A 58 -1.52 12.76 -6.56
N ALA A 59 -0.42 13.40 -6.94
CA ALA A 59 -0.39 14.81 -7.32
C ALA A 59 -1.46 15.11 -8.37
N GLY A 60 -2.24 16.18 -8.15
CA GLY A 60 -3.40 16.54 -8.95
C GLY A 60 -4.72 15.90 -8.50
N ASN A 61 -4.71 14.94 -7.57
CA ASN A 61 -5.89 14.31 -6.97
C ASN A 61 -5.68 14.04 -5.47
N CYS A 62 -5.32 15.07 -4.71
CA CYS A 62 -4.92 14.94 -3.31
C CYS A 62 -6.07 14.65 -2.32
N ASP A 63 -7.31 14.75 -2.77
CA ASP A 63 -8.49 14.41 -1.97
C ASP A 63 -8.87 12.92 -2.03
N THR A 64 -8.27 12.17 -2.96
CA THR A 64 -8.51 10.74 -3.13
C THR A 64 -7.42 9.93 -2.47
N ASP A 65 -7.81 8.91 -1.71
CA ASP A 65 -6.91 7.93 -1.10
C ASP A 65 -7.06 6.58 -1.80
N ILE A 66 -5.95 6.05 -2.32
CA ILE A 66 -5.89 4.77 -3.01
C ILE A 66 -5.14 3.79 -2.12
N LEU A 67 -5.74 2.62 -1.85
CA LEU A 67 -5.11 1.57 -1.05
C LEU A 67 -3.75 1.17 -1.63
N ALA A 68 -2.77 1.04 -0.75
CA ALA A 68 -1.43 0.57 -1.05
C ALA A 68 -0.96 -0.35 0.09
N THR A 69 -1.27 -1.63 0.00
CA THR A 69 -0.87 -2.62 1.02
C THR A 69 0.08 -3.64 0.45
N THR A 70 1.00 -4.12 1.29
CA THR A 70 1.94 -5.18 0.94
C THR A 70 1.80 -6.37 1.88
N ILE A 71 1.82 -7.57 1.32
CA ILE A 71 1.79 -8.82 2.07
C ILE A 71 2.91 -9.71 1.55
N SER A 72 3.77 -10.16 2.45
CA SER A 72 4.90 -11.02 2.12
C SER A 72 4.59 -12.50 2.30
N THR A 73 5.30 -13.35 1.57
CA THR A 73 5.21 -14.81 1.69
C THR A 73 6.50 -15.52 1.34
N GLN A 74 6.80 -16.62 2.05
CA GLN A 74 7.89 -17.55 1.78
C GLN A 74 7.38 -18.92 1.32
N LYS A 75 6.07 -19.08 1.09
CA LYS A 75 5.48 -20.35 0.69
C LYS A 75 6.13 -20.93 -0.56
N ASN A 76 6.18 -22.24 -0.65
CA ASN A 76 6.77 -22.96 -1.79
C ASN A 76 6.04 -22.67 -3.12
N ASN A 77 4.73 -22.38 -3.06
CA ASN A 77 3.90 -22.06 -4.22
C ASN A 77 3.79 -20.55 -4.52
N LYS A 78 4.60 -19.70 -3.85
CA LYS A 78 4.56 -18.23 -3.99
C LYS A 78 4.77 -17.70 -5.42
N ASP A 79 5.51 -18.44 -6.25
CA ASP A 79 5.77 -18.02 -7.62
C ASP A 79 4.52 -18.01 -8.50
N ARG A 80 3.48 -18.77 -8.11
CA ARG A 80 2.18 -18.75 -8.77
C ARG A 80 1.41 -17.43 -8.56
N LEU A 81 1.81 -16.61 -7.59
CA LEU A 81 1.26 -15.25 -7.47
C LEU A 81 1.45 -14.42 -8.74
N ASN A 82 2.50 -14.70 -9.53
CA ASN A 82 2.71 -14.02 -10.81
C ASN A 82 1.58 -14.27 -11.82
N ASP A 83 0.90 -15.40 -11.73
CA ASP A 83 -0.22 -15.79 -12.62
C ASP A 83 -1.44 -14.91 -12.37
N PHE A 84 -1.54 -14.27 -11.20
CA PHE A 84 -2.67 -13.44 -10.77
C PHE A 84 -2.43 -11.94 -10.87
N LYS A 85 -1.29 -11.51 -11.44
CA LYS A 85 -0.99 -10.09 -11.60
C LYS A 85 -2.05 -9.41 -12.48
N GLY A 86 -2.69 -8.36 -11.93
CA GLY A 86 -3.82 -7.66 -12.55
C GLY A 86 -5.18 -8.28 -12.23
N GLU A 87 -5.23 -9.41 -11.50
CA GLU A 87 -6.47 -10.00 -11.04
C GLU A 87 -6.94 -9.42 -9.69
N ASN A 88 -8.24 -9.57 -9.44
CA ASN A 88 -8.84 -9.12 -8.19
C ASN A 88 -8.51 -10.06 -7.04
N ILE A 89 -7.98 -9.50 -5.98
CA ILE A 89 -7.75 -10.17 -4.70
C ILE A 89 -8.64 -9.54 -3.63
N ASN A 90 -9.47 -10.35 -2.99
CA ASN A 90 -10.36 -9.89 -1.95
C ASN A 90 -9.65 -9.84 -0.60
N LEU A 91 -9.75 -8.69 0.05
CA LEU A 91 -9.33 -8.48 1.42
C LEU A 91 -10.55 -8.42 2.34
N ARG A 92 -10.49 -9.16 3.43
CA ARG A 92 -11.42 -9.04 4.55
C ARG A 92 -10.83 -8.04 5.54
N ILE A 93 -11.62 -7.03 5.89
CA ILE A 93 -11.25 -6.00 6.84
C ILE A 93 -12.13 -6.11 8.07
N LYS A 94 -11.51 -6.08 9.24
CA LYS A 94 -12.19 -6.09 10.53
C LYS A 94 -11.56 -5.08 11.47
N PHE A 95 -12.39 -4.39 12.23
CA PHE A 95 -11.97 -3.58 13.37
C PHE A 95 -12.17 -4.42 14.62
N PRO A 96 -11.10 -4.89 15.31
CA PRO A 96 -11.23 -5.83 16.43
C PRO A 96 -12.06 -5.28 17.60
N GLN A 97 -12.11 -3.97 17.77
CA GLN A 97 -12.90 -3.30 18.81
C GLN A 97 -14.40 -3.16 18.49
N ALA A 98 -14.80 -3.41 17.23
CA ALA A 98 -16.19 -3.39 16.81
C ALA A 98 -16.83 -4.76 17.06
N GLU A 99 -17.30 -5.01 18.28
CA GLU A 99 -17.94 -6.27 18.65
C GLU A 99 -19.27 -6.44 17.90
N GLY A 100 -19.45 -7.63 17.30
CA GLY A 100 -20.70 -8.02 16.63
C GLY A 100 -20.88 -7.46 15.22
N GLU A 101 -19.96 -6.70 14.68
CA GLU A 101 -20.01 -6.25 13.30
C GLU A 101 -19.40 -7.28 12.33
N ASP A 102 -20.07 -7.48 11.20
CA ASP A 102 -19.56 -8.31 10.12
C ASP A 102 -18.34 -7.64 9.46
N PRO A 103 -17.30 -8.40 9.12
CA PRO A 103 -16.14 -7.87 8.43
C PRO A 103 -16.50 -7.36 7.03
N ALA A 104 -15.96 -6.22 6.65
CA ALA A 104 -16.08 -5.73 5.28
C ALA A 104 -15.19 -6.52 4.33
N ILE A 105 -15.66 -6.73 3.10
CA ILE A 105 -14.86 -7.30 2.00
C ILE A 105 -14.61 -6.20 0.99
N ILE A 106 -13.35 -5.96 0.68
CA ILE A 106 -12.95 -5.04 -0.39
C ILE A 106 -12.23 -5.78 -1.50
N ASN A 107 -12.49 -5.38 -2.73
CA ASN A 107 -11.78 -5.89 -3.91
C ASN A 107 -10.55 -5.01 -4.15
N THR A 108 -9.40 -5.65 -4.31
CA THR A 108 -8.15 -5.01 -4.68
C THR A 108 -7.54 -5.74 -5.85
N ASP A 109 -6.64 -5.09 -6.59
CA ASP A 109 -5.88 -5.74 -7.65
C ASP A 109 -4.48 -6.10 -7.14
N LEU A 110 -3.97 -7.24 -7.60
CA LEU A 110 -2.54 -7.56 -7.46
C LEU A 110 -1.77 -6.77 -8.50
N ILE A 111 -1.21 -5.64 -8.08
CA ILE A 111 -0.55 -4.68 -8.98
C ILE A 111 0.83 -5.17 -9.38
N SER A 112 1.62 -5.61 -8.42
CA SER A 112 2.99 -6.08 -8.67
C SER A 112 3.46 -7.07 -7.61
N ILE A 113 4.50 -7.82 -7.98
CA ILE A 113 5.17 -8.76 -7.08
C ILE A 113 6.65 -8.43 -7.12
N PHE A 114 7.20 -8.18 -5.94
CA PHE A 114 8.63 -8.00 -5.74
C PHE A 114 9.19 -9.26 -5.09
N GLY A 115 10.47 -9.53 -5.22
CA GLY A 115 11.01 -10.68 -4.51
C GLY A 115 12.50 -10.81 -4.54
N PHE A 116 12.99 -11.42 -3.48
CA PHE A 116 14.36 -11.91 -3.33
C PHE A 116 14.26 -13.42 -3.10
N ALA A 117 15.11 -14.20 -3.75
CA ALA A 117 15.24 -15.65 -3.55
C ALA A 117 14.03 -16.39 -2.94
N ASN A 118 13.89 -16.39 -1.61
CA ASN A 118 12.84 -17.13 -0.90
C ASN A 118 11.65 -16.29 -0.45
N LEU A 119 11.66 -14.97 -0.67
CA LEU A 119 10.60 -14.05 -0.24
C LEU A 119 9.92 -13.43 -1.46
N LYS A 120 8.59 -13.40 -1.47
CA LYS A 120 7.79 -12.59 -2.39
C LYS A 120 6.97 -11.61 -1.59
N ILE A 121 6.81 -10.41 -2.12
CA ILE A 121 5.97 -9.34 -1.57
C ILE A 121 4.93 -9.00 -2.63
N ALA A 122 3.68 -9.28 -2.33
CA ALA A 122 2.54 -8.89 -3.16
C ALA A 122 2.13 -7.46 -2.81
N PHE A 123 2.06 -6.60 -3.82
CA PHE A 123 1.53 -5.24 -3.71
C PHE A 123 0.09 -5.22 -4.21
N LEU A 124 -0.83 -4.92 -3.30
CA LEU A 124 -2.27 -4.86 -3.54
C LEU A 124 -2.75 -3.40 -3.48
N GLY A 125 -3.67 -3.03 -4.37
CA GLY A 125 -4.16 -1.66 -4.44
C GLY A 125 -5.49 -1.51 -5.17
N ASN A 126 -5.77 -0.28 -5.64
CA ASN A 126 -6.95 0.13 -6.43
C ASN A 126 -8.28 0.29 -5.66
N PHE A 127 -8.34 0.04 -4.36
CA PHE A 127 -9.50 0.43 -3.57
C PHE A 127 -9.43 1.92 -3.24
N ILE A 128 -10.50 2.68 -3.53
CA ILE A 128 -10.62 4.10 -3.18
C ILE A 128 -11.35 4.20 -1.84
N GLN A 129 -10.72 4.85 -0.87
CA GLN A 129 -11.28 5.04 0.46
C GLN A 129 -12.51 5.96 0.44
N GLY A 130 -13.62 5.49 1.02
CA GLY A 130 -14.83 6.27 1.23
C GLY A 130 -14.90 6.92 2.62
N GLN A 131 -15.77 7.92 2.79
CA GLN A 131 -15.93 8.64 4.06
C GLN A 131 -16.25 7.74 5.26
N MET A 132 -17.10 6.74 5.08
CA MET A 132 -17.44 5.81 6.16
C MET A 132 -16.22 5.03 6.64
N PHE A 133 -15.41 4.53 5.71
CA PHE A 133 -14.20 3.81 6.05
C PHE A 133 -13.18 4.71 6.74
N ASP A 134 -13.04 5.95 6.28
CA ASP A 134 -12.20 6.97 6.90
C ASP A 134 -12.60 7.26 8.36
N SER A 135 -13.90 7.37 8.62
CA SER A 135 -14.43 7.58 9.97
C SER A 135 -14.12 6.39 10.89
N LEU A 136 -14.21 5.16 10.40
CA LEU A 136 -13.84 3.96 11.16
C LEU A 136 -12.34 3.94 11.47
N MET A 137 -11.50 4.27 10.48
CA MET A 137 -10.04 4.38 10.65
C MET A 137 -9.64 5.44 11.68
N ALA A 138 -10.39 6.54 11.77
CA ALA A 138 -10.14 7.61 12.75
C ALA A 138 -10.66 7.27 14.14
N TYR A 139 -11.62 6.37 14.26
CA TYR A 139 -12.31 6.03 15.53
C TYR A 139 -11.65 4.86 16.26
N PHE A 140 -11.23 3.81 15.53
CA PHE A 140 -10.63 2.61 16.11
C PHE A 140 -9.10 2.73 16.24
N ASN A 141 -8.53 1.91 17.14
CA ASN A 141 -7.07 1.90 17.37
C ASN A 141 -6.33 0.88 16.52
N THR A 142 -7.02 -0.14 16.03
CA THR A 142 -6.43 -1.21 15.21
C THR A 142 -7.36 -1.66 14.10
N ILE A 143 -6.77 -2.12 13.01
CA ILE A 143 -7.45 -2.76 11.90
C ILE A 143 -6.77 -4.10 11.60
N ARG A 144 -7.57 -5.14 11.33
CA ARG A 144 -7.08 -6.42 10.85
C ARG A 144 -7.44 -6.60 9.39
N ILE A 145 -6.46 -7.01 8.60
CA ILE A 145 -6.61 -7.26 7.17
C ILE A 145 -6.21 -8.69 6.88
N GLU A 146 -7.04 -9.41 6.12
CA GLU A 146 -6.83 -10.80 5.74
C GLU A 146 -7.08 -10.99 4.24
N VAL A 147 -6.14 -11.63 3.54
CA VAL A 147 -6.38 -12.15 2.19
C VAL A 147 -7.37 -13.30 2.27
N THR A 148 -8.44 -13.27 1.46
CA THR A 148 -9.46 -14.32 1.47
C THR A 148 -9.19 -15.40 0.41
N ASN A 149 -9.96 -16.49 0.46
CA ASN A 149 -9.94 -17.52 -0.60
C ASN A 149 -10.36 -16.92 -1.95
N PRO A 150 -9.84 -17.42 -3.07
CA PRO A 150 -8.92 -18.56 -3.19
C PRO A 150 -7.44 -18.20 -2.96
N HIS A 151 -7.06 -16.94 -2.89
CA HIS A 151 -5.66 -16.49 -2.91
C HIS A 151 -4.91 -16.70 -1.58
N LYS A 152 -5.65 -16.86 -0.47
CA LYS A 152 -5.10 -17.10 0.88
C LYS A 152 -4.05 -18.21 0.94
N ILE A 153 -4.19 -19.24 0.11
CA ILE A 153 -3.30 -20.42 0.09
C ILE A 153 -1.86 -20.10 -0.32
N TYR A 154 -1.61 -18.95 -0.95
CA TYR A 154 -0.28 -18.54 -1.41
C TYR A 154 0.51 -17.75 -0.36
N PHE A 155 -0.08 -17.44 0.79
CA PHE A 155 0.53 -16.68 1.86
C PHE A 155 0.74 -17.56 3.11
N ASP A 156 1.92 -17.46 3.75
CA ASP A 156 2.21 -18.15 5.00
C ASP A 156 1.33 -17.58 6.12
N ILE A 157 1.34 -16.27 6.23
CA ILE A 157 0.54 -15.49 7.16
C ILE A 157 -0.32 -14.54 6.33
N PRO A 158 -1.56 -14.96 5.99
CA PRO A 158 -2.44 -14.20 5.10
C PRO A 158 -3.15 -13.03 5.78
N SER A 159 -2.93 -12.82 7.07
CA SER A 159 -3.57 -11.74 7.84
C SER A 159 -2.57 -11.06 8.76
N ASP A 160 -2.78 -9.76 8.98
CA ASP A 160 -2.01 -8.98 9.95
C ASP A 160 -2.90 -7.95 10.63
N GLU A 161 -2.42 -7.42 11.75
CA GLU A 161 -3.02 -6.31 12.45
C GLU A 161 -2.15 -5.07 12.31
N TYR A 162 -2.81 -3.92 12.17
CA TYR A 162 -2.15 -2.65 11.93
C TYR A 162 -2.66 -1.61 12.91
N SER A 163 -1.75 -0.86 13.50
CA SER A 163 -2.10 0.25 14.36
C SER A 163 -2.72 1.39 13.57
N LEU A 164 -3.73 2.03 14.15
CA LEU A 164 -4.33 3.26 13.61
C LEU A 164 -3.91 4.50 14.40
N ASN A 165 -3.02 4.35 15.40
CA ASN A 165 -2.48 5.47 16.14
C ASN A 165 -1.61 6.33 15.22
N GLY A 166 -1.93 7.62 15.13
CA GLY A 166 -1.26 8.54 14.22
C GLY A 166 -1.86 8.64 12.81
N TYR A 167 -2.84 7.77 12.46
CA TYR A 167 -3.48 7.74 11.14
C TYR A 167 -3.97 9.13 10.68
N VAL A 168 -4.74 9.83 11.52
CA VAL A 168 -5.33 11.12 11.16
C VAL A 168 -4.25 12.16 10.88
N ALA A 169 -3.22 12.23 11.71
CA ALA A 169 -2.10 13.16 11.54
C ALA A 169 -1.32 12.85 10.26
N ALA A 170 -1.01 11.58 10.02
CA ALA A 170 -0.34 11.13 8.80
C ALA A 170 -1.15 11.45 7.52
N LYS A 171 -2.47 11.23 7.55
CA LYS A 171 -3.36 11.56 6.43
C LYS A 171 -3.38 13.05 6.11
N LEU A 172 -3.45 13.91 7.14
CA LEU A 172 -3.42 15.36 6.96
C LEU A 172 -2.09 15.83 6.37
N LYS A 173 -0.97 15.30 6.90
CA LYS A 173 0.37 15.60 6.37
C LYS A 173 0.54 15.10 4.93
N ALA A 174 0.05 13.91 4.62
CA ALA A 174 0.09 13.38 3.25
C ALA A 174 -0.70 14.26 2.27
N LYS A 175 -1.83 14.84 2.69
CA LYS A 175 -2.58 15.81 1.88
C LYS A 175 -1.78 17.08 1.64
N GLU A 176 -1.22 17.68 2.69
CA GLU A 176 -0.36 18.88 2.61
C GLU A 176 0.79 18.67 1.61
N LEU A 177 1.56 17.58 1.78
CA LEU A 177 2.69 17.26 0.90
C LEU A 177 2.27 17.00 -0.56
N CYS A 178 1.11 16.38 -0.76
CA CYS A 178 0.55 16.15 -2.10
C CYS A 178 0.20 17.47 -2.79
N GLU A 179 -0.43 18.41 -2.08
CA GLU A 179 -0.76 19.75 -2.60
C GLU A 179 0.50 20.57 -2.92
N ASP A 180 1.57 20.42 -2.12
CA ASP A 180 2.84 21.11 -2.36
C ASP A 180 3.58 20.59 -3.60
N ILE A 181 3.47 19.29 -3.92
CA ILE A 181 3.99 18.76 -5.19
C ILE A 181 3.32 19.47 -6.38
N VAL A 182 2.00 19.67 -6.34
CA VAL A 182 1.25 20.33 -7.43
C VAL A 182 1.71 21.76 -7.61
N LYS A 183 1.88 22.52 -6.52
CA LYS A 183 2.34 23.93 -6.57
C LYS A 183 3.74 24.04 -7.18
N THR A 184 4.64 23.13 -6.82
CA THR A 184 6.04 23.16 -7.28
C THR A 184 6.18 22.77 -8.76
N THR A 185 5.26 21.94 -9.28
CA THR A 185 5.29 21.48 -10.68
C THR A 185 4.63 22.48 -11.65
N SER A 186 3.90 23.46 -11.12
CA SER A 186 3.15 24.47 -11.91
C SER A 186 3.94 25.76 -12.13
N LEU A 187 5.19 25.84 -11.68
CA LEU A 187 6.14 26.93 -11.86
C LEU A 187 7.20 26.57 -12.92
#